data_354a702f31ead5a64fabf012fe1bcc1e
#
_entry.id   354a702f31ead5a64fabf012fe1bcc1e
#
_cell.length_a   1.000
_cell.length_b   1.000
_cell.length_c   1.000
_cell.angle_alpha   90.00
_cell.angle_beta   90.00
_cell.angle_gamma   90.00
#
_symmetry.space_group_name_H-M   'P 1'
#
loop_
_entity.id
_entity.type
_entity.pdbx_description
1 polymer ?
#
loop_
_entity_poly.entity_id
_entity_poly.type
_entity_poly.pdbx_seq_one_letter_code
_entity_poly.pdbx_strand_id
1 'polypeptide(L)'
;MPINIDNTYRINRNLDQDEQMRYLVRDLRVFNGYPQILTISALIGYANQAYVPFQNRAEPVQTTFFEDREKEIMNFLAYLKEGNQSILQEKPKEDPDRNKMYQAFECYANGGFPILCKKLGVDFADKSKNDRYTILHNYYNILVSNDLMDV
;
A
#
# COMPACT_ATOMS: atom_id res chain seq x y z
N MET A 1 -5.55 -20.59 0.39
CA MET A 1 -4.11 -20.44 0.65
C MET A 1 -3.93 -20.00 2.10
N PRO A 2 -3.15 -20.69 2.89
CA PRO A 2 -2.86 -20.21 4.23
C PRO A 2 -2.08 -18.90 4.19
N ILE A 3 -2.44 -17.98 5.06
CA ILE A 3 -1.76 -16.70 5.18
C ILE A 3 -0.45 -16.93 5.92
N ASN A 4 0.67 -16.68 5.27
CA ASN A 4 2.00 -16.86 5.84
C ASN A 4 2.65 -15.50 6.07
N ILE A 5 2.17 -14.78 7.09
CA ILE A 5 2.67 -13.45 7.44
C ILE A 5 3.32 -13.51 8.82
N ASP A 6 4.56 -13.05 8.90
CA ASP A 6 5.27 -12.89 10.16
C ASP A 6 4.66 -11.70 10.93
N ASN A 7 4.03 -11.99 12.07
CA ASN A 7 3.37 -10.98 12.89
C ASN A 7 4.36 -10.04 13.58
N THR A 8 5.66 -10.34 13.54
CA THR A 8 6.69 -9.44 14.07
C THR A 8 7.25 -8.48 13.03
N TYR A 9 6.93 -8.69 11.74
CA TYR A 9 7.42 -7.81 10.69
C TYR A 9 6.68 -6.47 10.73
N ARG A 10 7.38 -5.43 10.32
CA ARG A 10 6.83 -4.07 10.21
C ARG A 10 6.97 -3.61 8.78
N ILE A 11 5.83 -3.26 8.18
CA ILE A 11 5.78 -2.77 6.80
C ILE A 11 6.35 -1.36 6.75
N ASN A 12 7.35 -1.15 5.91
CA ASN A 12 7.99 0.14 5.74
C ASN A 12 7.16 1.05 4.83
N ARG A 13 7.19 2.34 5.12
CA ARG A 13 6.53 3.38 4.33
C ARG A 13 7.57 4.43 3.94
N ASN A 14 7.37 5.03 2.77
CA ASN A 14 8.25 6.11 2.31
C ASN A 14 8.01 7.38 3.12
N LEU A 15 9.10 7.90 3.73
CA LEU A 15 9.03 9.13 4.50
C LEU A 15 8.49 10.32 3.69
N ASP A 16 8.82 10.37 2.40
CA ASP A 16 8.37 11.47 1.54
C ASP A 16 6.85 11.49 1.34
N GLN A 17 6.17 10.40 1.66
CA GLN A 17 4.71 10.28 1.55
C GLN A 17 4.01 10.36 2.91
N ASP A 18 4.75 10.44 4.01
CA ASP A 18 4.20 10.33 5.36
C ASP A 18 3.19 11.44 5.67
N GLU A 19 3.52 12.68 5.35
CA GLU A 19 2.64 13.82 5.61
C GLU A 19 1.33 13.69 4.84
N GLN A 20 1.40 13.28 3.58
CA GLN A 20 0.24 13.09 2.73
C GLN A 20 -0.65 11.96 3.23
N MET A 21 -0.06 10.84 3.61
CA MET A 21 -0.82 9.71 4.17
C MET A 21 -1.50 10.10 5.48
N ARG A 22 -0.78 10.83 6.34
CA ARG A 22 -1.33 11.30 7.60
C ARG A 22 -2.54 12.19 7.39
N TYR A 23 -2.45 13.10 6.43
CA TYR A 23 -3.55 13.98 6.08
C TYR A 23 -4.79 13.20 5.64
N LEU A 24 -4.62 12.18 4.80
CA LEU A 24 -5.72 11.35 4.31
C LEU A 24 -6.38 10.52 5.42
N VAL A 25 -5.60 10.09 6.42
CA VAL A 25 -6.12 9.27 7.52
C VAL A 25 -6.71 10.14 8.64
N ARG A 26 -5.98 11.16 9.08
CA ARG A 26 -6.32 11.90 10.30
C ARG A 26 -7.19 13.11 10.04
N ASP A 27 -6.94 13.84 8.97
CA ASP A 27 -7.65 15.09 8.70
C ASP A 27 -8.87 14.86 7.81
N LEU A 28 -8.69 14.31 6.63
CA LEU A 28 -9.78 14.02 5.70
C LEU A 28 -10.57 12.77 6.08
N ARG A 29 -9.95 11.83 6.81
CA ARG A 29 -10.59 10.57 7.23
C ARG A 29 -11.22 9.80 6.06
N VAL A 30 -10.50 9.76 4.94
CA VAL A 30 -10.91 8.97 3.77
C VAL A 30 -10.59 7.50 4.00
N PHE A 31 -9.52 7.24 4.75
CA PHE A 31 -9.06 5.90 5.09
C PHE A 31 -9.09 5.70 6.60
N ASN A 32 -9.35 4.47 7.02
CA ASN A 32 -9.39 4.12 8.45
C ASN A 32 -8.00 4.07 9.08
N GLY A 33 -6.96 3.84 8.28
CA GLY A 33 -5.59 3.76 8.76
C GLY A 33 -4.61 3.49 7.63
N TYR A 34 -3.33 3.42 7.98
CA TYR A 34 -2.26 3.16 7.01
C TYR A 34 -2.39 1.80 6.31
N PRO A 35 -2.82 0.71 6.97
CA PRO A 35 -2.99 -0.56 6.26
C PRO A 35 -3.90 -0.46 5.05
N GLN A 36 -5.00 0.26 5.15
CA GLN A 36 -5.94 0.44 4.05
C GLN A 36 -5.32 1.23 2.90
N ILE A 37 -4.64 2.35 3.20
CA ILE A 37 -3.95 3.15 2.18
C ILE A 37 -2.88 2.33 1.48
N LEU A 38 -2.05 1.63 2.25
CA LEU A 38 -0.93 0.87 1.69
C LEU A 38 -1.43 -0.26 0.80
N THR A 39 -2.51 -0.92 1.18
CA THR A 39 -3.06 -2.03 0.41
C THR A 39 -3.62 -1.56 -0.93
N ILE A 40 -4.45 -0.51 -0.94
CA ILE A 40 -4.99 0.01 -2.21
C ILE A 40 -3.87 0.62 -3.07
N SER A 41 -2.90 1.29 -2.46
CA SER A 41 -1.74 1.82 -3.19
C SER A 41 -0.93 0.70 -3.83
N ALA A 42 -0.73 -0.41 -3.12
CA ALA A 42 0.02 -1.56 -3.66
C ALA A 42 -0.71 -2.20 -4.83
N LEU A 43 -2.02 -2.33 -4.78
CA LEU A 43 -2.82 -2.84 -5.89
C LEU A 43 -2.72 -1.94 -7.12
N ILE A 44 -2.82 -0.63 -6.92
CA ILE A 44 -2.66 0.35 -8.00
C ILE A 44 -1.24 0.31 -8.56
N GLY A 45 -0.24 0.20 -7.69
CA GLY A 45 1.15 0.07 -8.10
C GLY A 45 1.37 -1.16 -8.97
N TYR A 46 0.83 -2.30 -8.56
CA TYR A 46 0.93 -3.51 -9.37
C TYR A 46 0.22 -3.37 -10.71
N ALA A 47 -1.00 -2.83 -10.72
CA ALA A 47 -1.77 -2.66 -11.96
C ALA A 47 -1.05 -1.78 -12.97
N ASN A 48 -0.27 -0.81 -12.52
CA ASN A 48 0.49 0.11 -13.36
C ASN A 48 1.97 -0.24 -13.49
N GLN A 49 2.38 -1.40 -12.97
CA GLN A 49 3.78 -1.83 -12.95
C GLN A 49 4.70 -0.77 -12.32
N ALA A 50 4.19 -0.08 -11.32
CA ALA A 50 4.91 0.97 -10.60
C ALA A 50 5.57 0.40 -9.35
N TYR A 51 6.67 -0.31 -9.53
CA TYR A 51 7.49 -0.89 -8.48
C TYR A 51 8.63 0.08 -8.18
N VAL A 52 8.55 0.81 -7.07
CA VAL A 52 9.49 1.90 -6.77
C VAL A 52 10.13 1.67 -5.39
N PRO A 53 11.38 1.23 -5.34
CA PRO A 53 12.11 1.14 -4.08
C PRO A 53 12.32 2.50 -3.44
N PHE A 54 12.49 2.52 -2.12
CA PHE A 54 12.75 3.74 -1.37
C PHE A 54 13.70 3.46 -0.22
N GLN A 55 14.43 4.49 0.22
CA GLN A 55 15.43 4.37 1.27
C GLN A 55 15.03 5.11 2.55
N ASN A 56 14.40 6.28 2.44
CA ASN A 56 13.98 7.06 3.58
C ASN A 56 12.65 6.51 4.10
N ARG A 57 12.63 6.08 5.35
CA ARG A 57 11.49 5.37 5.93
C ARG A 57 10.82 6.20 7.00
N ALA A 58 9.49 6.26 6.94
CA ALA A 58 8.65 6.75 8.00
C ALA A 58 8.47 5.67 9.06
N GLU A 59 7.67 5.96 10.10
CA GLU A 59 7.35 4.96 11.10
C GLU A 59 6.67 3.76 10.42
N PRO A 60 7.18 2.53 10.63
CA PRO A 60 6.62 1.36 9.99
C PRO A 60 5.30 0.92 10.64
N VAL A 61 4.54 0.11 9.90
CA VAL A 61 3.24 -0.41 10.36
C VAL A 61 3.37 -1.90 10.60
N GLN A 62 3.07 -2.36 11.83
CA GLN A 62 3.12 -3.77 12.17
C GLN A 62 2.10 -4.56 11.35
N THR A 63 2.49 -5.75 10.91
CA THR A 63 1.61 -6.61 10.13
C THR A 63 0.35 -7.01 10.89
N THR A 64 0.40 -7.01 12.23
CA THR A 64 -0.77 -7.30 13.07
C THR A 64 -1.92 -6.31 12.88
N PHE A 65 -1.64 -5.09 12.40
CA PHE A 65 -2.68 -4.10 12.13
C PHE A 65 -3.37 -4.28 10.79
N PHE A 66 -2.86 -5.17 9.94
CA PHE A 66 -3.48 -5.48 8.65
C PHE A 66 -4.55 -6.56 8.85
N GLU A 67 -5.67 -6.41 8.15
CA GLU A 67 -6.72 -7.42 8.14
C GLU A 67 -6.28 -8.65 7.34
N ASP A 68 -6.95 -9.78 7.55
CA ASP A 68 -6.60 -11.02 6.87
C ASP A 68 -6.65 -10.89 5.35
N ARG A 69 -7.65 -10.18 4.83
CA ARG A 69 -7.75 -9.93 3.38
C ARG A 69 -6.57 -9.10 2.88
N GLU A 70 -6.13 -8.13 3.65
CA GLU A 70 -4.97 -7.31 3.30
C GLU A 70 -3.68 -8.13 3.30
N LYS A 71 -3.54 -9.05 4.26
CA LYS A 71 -2.40 -9.97 4.30
C LYS A 71 -2.40 -10.93 3.12
N GLU A 72 -3.57 -11.42 2.70
CA GLU A 72 -3.69 -12.23 1.49
C GLU A 72 -3.21 -11.47 0.26
N ILE A 73 -3.54 -10.19 0.16
CA ILE A 73 -3.08 -9.34 -0.94
C ILE A 73 -1.56 -9.21 -0.93
N MET A 74 -0.93 -9.05 0.24
CA MET A 74 0.53 -9.05 0.34
C MET A 74 1.14 -10.32 -0.25
N ASN A 75 0.62 -11.49 0.16
CA ASN A 75 1.08 -12.78 -0.35
C ASN A 75 0.89 -12.87 -1.86
N PHE A 76 -0.27 -12.45 -2.34
CA PHE A 76 -0.62 -12.55 -3.76
C PHE A 76 0.29 -11.67 -4.62
N LEU A 77 0.54 -10.43 -4.19
CA LEU A 77 1.42 -9.52 -4.91
C LEU A 77 2.86 -10.03 -4.94
N ALA A 78 3.34 -10.61 -3.85
CA ALA A 78 4.66 -11.20 -3.80
C ALA A 78 4.77 -12.38 -4.77
N TYR A 79 3.75 -13.25 -4.78
CA TYR A 79 3.70 -14.36 -5.71
C TYR A 79 3.72 -13.89 -7.17
N LEU A 80 2.92 -12.89 -7.50
CA LEU A 80 2.87 -12.34 -8.85
C LEU A 80 4.20 -11.72 -9.26
N LYS A 81 4.86 -11.02 -8.34
CA LYS A 81 6.14 -10.37 -8.61
C LYS A 81 7.25 -11.39 -8.88
N GLU A 82 7.34 -12.42 -8.04
CA GLU A 82 8.42 -13.41 -8.15
C GLU A 82 8.09 -14.58 -9.08
N GLY A 83 6.80 -14.79 -9.38
CA GLY A 83 6.36 -15.88 -10.25
C GLY A 83 6.56 -17.28 -9.66
N ASN A 84 6.75 -17.38 -8.34
CA ASN A 84 7.10 -18.63 -7.68
C ASN A 84 6.52 -18.66 -6.26
N GLN A 85 5.88 -19.77 -5.90
CA GLN A 85 5.30 -19.97 -4.57
C GLN A 85 6.34 -20.02 -3.45
N SER A 86 7.60 -20.34 -3.77
CA SER A 86 8.64 -20.41 -2.75
C SER A 86 8.84 -19.08 -2.00
N ILE A 87 8.46 -17.95 -2.61
CA ILE A 87 8.54 -16.65 -1.96
C ILE A 87 7.65 -16.55 -0.72
N LEU A 88 6.59 -17.38 -0.66
CA LEU A 88 5.62 -17.39 0.45
C LEU A 88 6.05 -18.29 1.59
N GLN A 89 7.13 -19.06 1.43
CA GLN A 89 7.62 -19.95 2.47
C GLN A 89 8.38 -19.18 3.55
N GLU A 90 8.19 -19.61 4.80
CA GLU A 90 8.96 -19.06 5.90
C GLU A 90 10.45 -19.34 5.69
N LYS A 91 11.28 -18.35 5.97
CA LYS A 91 12.72 -18.42 5.77
C LYS A 91 13.45 -18.10 7.07
N PRO A 92 14.66 -18.68 7.28
CA PRO A 92 15.49 -18.34 8.43
C PRO A 92 15.85 -16.84 8.44
N LYS A 93 16.18 -16.32 9.63
CA LYS A 93 16.55 -14.90 9.79
C LYS A 93 17.75 -14.50 8.93
N GLU A 94 18.65 -15.45 8.67
CA GLU A 94 19.87 -15.21 7.90
C GLU A 94 19.64 -15.22 6.39
N ASP A 95 18.48 -15.68 5.93
CA ASP A 95 18.18 -15.74 4.49
C ASP A 95 18.01 -14.33 3.95
N PRO A 96 18.77 -13.93 2.91
CA PRO A 96 18.64 -12.61 2.31
C PRO A 96 17.28 -12.37 1.67
N ASP A 97 16.55 -13.43 1.33
CA ASP A 97 15.22 -13.32 0.71
C ASP A 97 14.08 -13.32 1.74
N ARG A 98 14.41 -13.36 3.03
CA ARG A 98 13.41 -13.45 4.10
C ARG A 98 12.31 -12.37 4.01
N ASN A 99 12.70 -11.16 3.67
CA ASN A 99 11.80 -10.01 3.64
C ASN A 99 11.31 -9.67 2.22
N LYS A 100 11.63 -10.49 1.24
CA LYS A 100 11.35 -10.20 -0.17
C LYS A 100 9.85 -10.10 -0.44
N MET A 101 9.05 -10.90 0.25
CA MET A 101 7.61 -10.87 0.16
C MET A 101 7.05 -9.50 0.57
N TYR A 102 7.56 -8.96 1.68
CA TYR A 102 7.11 -7.66 2.18
C TYR A 102 7.61 -6.51 1.32
N GLN A 103 8.83 -6.64 0.78
CA GLN A 103 9.40 -5.63 -0.12
C GLN A 103 8.56 -5.45 -1.38
N ALA A 104 7.99 -6.53 -1.92
CA ALA A 104 7.10 -6.42 -3.08
C ALA A 104 5.91 -5.51 -2.75
N PHE A 105 5.26 -5.75 -1.63
CA PHE A 105 4.14 -4.93 -1.18
C PHE A 105 4.57 -3.48 -0.95
N GLU A 106 5.68 -3.27 -0.24
CA GLU A 106 6.18 -1.94 0.10
C GLU A 106 6.50 -1.11 -1.14
N CYS A 107 7.17 -1.71 -2.12
CA CYS A 107 7.59 -1.00 -3.33
C CYS A 107 6.43 -0.72 -4.28
N TYR A 108 5.47 -1.64 -4.39
CA TYR A 108 4.26 -1.36 -5.15
C TYR A 108 3.40 -0.29 -4.48
N ALA A 109 3.29 -0.32 -3.15
CA ALA A 109 2.58 0.74 -2.43
C ALA A 109 3.23 2.10 -2.65
N ASN A 110 4.56 2.15 -2.62
CA ASN A 110 5.30 3.39 -2.88
C ASN A 110 5.05 3.93 -4.28
N GLY A 111 5.05 3.08 -5.28
CA GLY A 111 4.79 3.48 -6.67
C GLY A 111 3.32 3.81 -6.92
N GLY A 112 2.40 3.14 -6.24
CA GLY A 112 0.97 3.31 -6.45
C GLY A 112 0.38 4.50 -5.71
N PHE A 113 0.98 4.95 -4.61
CA PHE A 113 0.42 6.02 -3.79
C PHE A 113 0.24 7.34 -4.56
N PRO A 114 1.20 7.82 -5.36
CA PRO A 114 0.98 9.04 -6.14
C PRO A 114 -0.18 8.90 -7.13
N ILE A 115 -0.34 7.73 -7.72
CA ILE A 115 -1.45 7.45 -8.65
C ILE A 115 -2.78 7.49 -7.89
N LEU A 116 -2.82 6.89 -6.70
CA LEU A 116 -4.00 6.94 -5.84
C LEU A 116 -4.38 8.39 -5.53
N CYS A 117 -3.43 9.21 -5.12
CA CYS A 117 -3.68 10.62 -4.79
C CYS A 117 -4.24 11.39 -5.97
N LYS A 118 -3.72 11.13 -7.17
CA LYS A 118 -4.22 11.72 -8.41
C LYS A 118 -5.68 11.33 -8.67
N LYS A 119 -6.00 10.05 -8.50
CA LYS A 119 -7.37 9.54 -8.69
C LYS A 119 -8.34 10.10 -7.66
N LEU A 120 -7.89 10.32 -6.44
CA LEU A 120 -8.69 10.92 -5.38
C LEU A 120 -8.96 12.40 -5.62
N GLY A 121 -8.10 13.07 -6.40
CA GLY A 121 -8.22 14.50 -6.67
C GLY A 121 -7.87 15.36 -5.47
N VAL A 122 -6.95 14.90 -4.61
CA VAL A 122 -6.53 15.66 -3.42
C VAL A 122 -5.53 16.72 -3.82
N ASP A 123 -5.74 17.94 -3.31
CA ASP A 123 -4.80 19.06 -3.46
C ASP A 123 -4.01 19.19 -2.16
N PHE A 124 -2.75 18.80 -2.19
CA PHE A 124 -1.87 18.90 -1.02
C PHE A 124 -1.24 20.29 -0.90
N ALA A 125 -1.19 21.07 -1.98
CA ALA A 125 -0.65 22.41 -1.97
C ALA A 125 -1.64 23.40 -1.37
N ASP A 126 -2.93 23.26 -1.69
CA ASP A 126 -3.99 24.09 -1.15
C ASP A 126 -5.09 23.19 -0.57
N LYS A 127 -4.95 22.87 0.70
CA LYS A 127 -5.87 21.95 1.40
C LYS A 127 -7.27 22.52 1.53
N SER A 128 -7.44 23.85 1.43
CA SER A 128 -8.76 24.48 1.49
C SER A 128 -9.67 24.09 0.32
N LYS A 129 -9.08 23.60 -0.76
CA LYS A 129 -9.83 23.16 -1.95
C LYS A 129 -10.39 21.75 -1.81
N ASN A 130 -9.99 21.01 -0.79
CA ASN A 130 -10.40 19.61 -0.63
C ASN A 130 -11.79 19.53 -0.01
N ASP A 131 -12.69 18.84 -0.70
CA ASP A 131 -14.00 18.47 -0.18
C ASP A 131 -13.98 16.97 0.13
N ARG A 132 -14.16 16.65 1.40
CA ARG A 132 -14.09 15.26 1.88
C ARG A 132 -15.06 14.35 1.13
N TYR A 133 -16.29 14.79 0.91
CA TYR A 133 -17.30 13.95 0.25
C TYR A 133 -16.98 13.71 -1.22
N THR A 134 -16.42 14.70 -1.92
CA THR A 134 -15.95 14.51 -3.29
C THR A 134 -14.81 13.50 -3.35
N ILE A 135 -13.86 13.57 -2.43
CA ILE A 135 -12.73 12.64 -2.37
C ILE A 135 -13.21 11.24 -2.00
N LEU A 136 -14.13 11.10 -1.05
CA LEU A 136 -14.74 9.81 -0.74
C LEU A 136 -15.46 9.22 -1.93
N HIS A 137 -16.19 10.04 -2.68
CA HIS A 137 -16.88 9.60 -3.89
C HIS A 137 -15.87 9.07 -4.90
N ASN A 138 -14.76 9.78 -5.10
CA ASN A 138 -13.69 9.34 -5.99
C ASN A 138 -13.09 8.00 -5.54
N TYR A 139 -12.90 7.82 -4.23
CA TYR A 139 -12.40 6.57 -3.68
C TYR A 139 -13.35 5.41 -3.95
N TYR A 140 -14.64 5.60 -3.66
CA TYR A 140 -15.64 4.55 -3.92
C TYR A 140 -15.76 4.23 -5.40
N ASN A 141 -15.61 5.20 -6.29
CA ASN A 141 -15.58 4.95 -7.73
C ASN A 141 -14.41 4.05 -8.13
N ILE A 142 -13.24 4.22 -7.52
CA ILE A 142 -12.10 3.33 -7.75
C ILE A 142 -12.49 1.90 -7.41
N LEU A 143 -13.12 1.70 -6.25
CA LEU A 143 -13.48 0.36 -5.77
C LEU A 143 -14.57 -0.29 -6.61
N VAL A 144 -15.64 0.46 -6.92
CA VAL A 144 -16.82 -0.06 -7.65
C VAL A 144 -16.48 -0.35 -9.10
N SER A 145 -15.69 0.50 -9.74
CA SER A 145 -15.35 0.39 -11.17
C SER A 145 -14.05 -0.35 -11.42
N ASN A 146 -13.36 -0.83 -10.37
CA ASN A 146 -12.03 -1.44 -10.48
C ASN A 146 -11.05 -0.54 -11.25
N ASP A 147 -11.15 0.78 -11.04
CA ASP A 147 -10.36 1.76 -11.76
C ASP A 147 -8.98 1.90 -11.12
N LEU A 148 -8.10 0.95 -11.42
CA LEU A 148 -6.75 0.91 -10.86
C LEU A 148 -5.69 1.49 -11.80
N MET A 149 -6.03 1.66 -13.09
CA MET A 149 -5.07 2.12 -14.08
C MET A 149 -4.90 3.63 -14.05
N ASP A 150 -3.67 4.08 -14.26
CA ASP A 150 -3.35 5.51 -14.41
C ASP A 150 -3.60 5.91 -15.86
N VAL A 151 -4.71 6.59 -16.10
CA VAL A 151 -5.10 7.10 -17.41
C VAL A 151 -5.42 8.58 -17.36
#